data_191ed2b7aebb511d9af5278b90ff9516
#
_entry.id   191ed2b7aebb511d9af5278b90ff9516
#
_cell.length_a   1.000
_cell.length_b   1.000
_cell.length_c   1.000
_cell.angle_alpha   90.00
_cell.angle_beta   90.00
_cell.angle_gamma   90.00
#
_symmetry.space_group_name_H-M   'P 1'
#
loop_
_entity.id
_entity.type
_entity.pdbx_description
1 polymer ?
#
loop_
_entity_poly.entity_id
_entity_poly.type
_entity_poly.pdbx_seq_one_letter_code
_entity_poly.pdbx_strand_id
1 'polypeptide(L)'
;LSSRSGLYARRHLGRVRSLRQRFSRPAFTRRAASMRAALSAARAHPFPRLLAGDWLTLLASLLLVVLLFQALWQSQGASKLRIRQGDTVYATLSLDQKRTLHLHGPQGETEIVIDHGRVRFLRAPCNSQYCVHQGWLTRAGQVAICLPNQISLELLGKRKSYDSLNY
;
A
#
# COMPACT_ATOMS: atom_id res chain seq x y z
N LEU A 1 -74.33 -52.04 -25.35
CA LEU A 1 -72.95 -52.07 -24.87
C LEU A 1 -72.20 -50.82 -25.36
N SER A 2 -72.49 -49.67 -24.83
CA SER A 2 -71.61 -48.48 -25.06
C SER A 2 -72.18 -47.32 -24.27
N SER A 3 -71.75 -47.09 -23.03
CA SER A 3 -72.03 -45.81 -22.36
C SER A 3 -71.42 -45.69 -20.93
N ARG A 4 -70.30 -46.38 -20.65
CA ARG A 4 -69.65 -46.23 -19.31
C ARG A 4 -68.21 -45.69 -19.30
N SER A 5 -67.59 -45.44 -20.43
CA SER A 5 -66.18 -45.00 -20.52
C SER A 5 -66.01 -43.45 -20.52
N GLY A 6 -67.08 -42.67 -20.64
CA GLY A 6 -66.96 -41.20 -20.74
C GLY A 6 -66.95 -40.48 -19.39
N LEU A 7 -67.42 -41.08 -18.32
CA LEU A 7 -67.51 -40.39 -16.99
C LEU A 7 -66.24 -40.46 -16.15
N TYR A 8 -65.38 -41.40 -16.39
CA TYR A 8 -64.12 -41.53 -15.61
C TYR A 8 -63.03 -40.54 -16.06
N ALA A 9 -63.00 -40.21 -17.34
CA ALA A 9 -62.02 -39.26 -17.87
C ALA A 9 -62.27 -37.83 -17.41
N ARG A 10 -63.52 -37.43 -17.20
CA ARG A 10 -63.85 -36.04 -16.79
C ARG A 10 -63.52 -35.75 -15.30
N ARG A 11 -63.51 -36.78 -14.43
CA ARG A 11 -63.21 -36.55 -12.98
C ARG A 11 -61.70 -36.38 -12.74
N HIS A 12 -60.87 -37.00 -13.56
CA HIS A 12 -59.40 -36.88 -13.38
C HIS A 12 -58.83 -35.56 -13.92
N LEU A 13 -59.41 -34.97 -14.95
CA LEU A 13 -58.98 -33.70 -15.52
C LEU A 13 -59.30 -32.48 -14.64
N GLY A 14 -60.39 -32.54 -13.88
CA GLY A 14 -60.75 -31.49 -12.91
C GLY A 14 -59.78 -31.42 -11.71
N ARG A 15 -59.25 -32.58 -11.28
CA ARG A 15 -58.35 -32.66 -10.12
C ARG A 15 -56.94 -32.17 -10.43
N VAL A 16 -56.45 -32.34 -11.64
CA VAL A 16 -55.15 -31.87 -12.06
C VAL A 16 -55.13 -30.37 -12.25
N ARG A 17 -56.23 -29.76 -12.69
CA ARG A 17 -56.35 -28.28 -12.82
C ARG A 17 -56.34 -27.56 -11.46
N SER A 18 -56.91 -28.16 -10.42
CA SER A 18 -56.91 -27.54 -9.09
C SER A 18 -55.54 -27.57 -8.37
N LEU A 19 -54.70 -28.55 -8.68
CA LEU A 19 -53.35 -28.64 -8.15
C LEU A 19 -52.37 -27.67 -8.81
N ARG A 20 -52.58 -27.30 -10.10
CA ARG A 20 -51.74 -26.34 -10.78
C ARG A 20 -51.95 -24.90 -10.28
N GLN A 21 -53.11 -24.57 -9.79
CA GLN A 21 -53.40 -23.22 -9.28
C GLN A 21 -52.89 -22.97 -7.86
N ARG A 22 -52.55 -24.04 -7.08
CA ARG A 22 -52.00 -23.87 -5.73
C ARG A 22 -50.47 -23.62 -5.70
N PHE A 23 -49.78 -23.89 -6.83
CA PHE A 23 -48.32 -23.75 -6.90
C PHE A 23 -47.86 -22.39 -7.43
N SER A 24 -48.77 -21.52 -7.88
CA SER A 24 -48.45 -20.17 -8.33
C SER A 24 -48.67 -19.14 -7.22
N ARG A 25 -48.03 -19.29 -6.05
CA ARG A 25 -47.97 -18.20 -5.08
C ARG A 25 -46.68 -17.41 -5.29
N PRO A 26 -46.74 -16.11 -5.52
CA PRO A 26 -45.60 -15.24 -5.75
C PRO A 26 -44.90 -14.90 -4.43
N ALA A 27 -44.35 -15.90 -3.74
CA ALA A 27 -43.48 -15.63 -2.59
C ALA A 27 -42.16 -14.98 -3.05
N PHE A 28 -41.79 -15.23 -4.29
CA PHE A 28 -40.58 -14.67 -4.88
C PHE A 28 -40.69 -13.19 -5.26
N THR A 29 -41.90 -12.75 -5.67
CA THR A 29 -42.11 -11.36 -6.05
C THR A 29 -42.18 -10.40 -4.86
N ARG A 30 -42.63 -10.88 -3.68
CA ARG A 30 -42.64 -10.06 -2.46
C ARG A 30 -41.22 -9.79 -1.92
N ARG A 31 -40.29 -10.75 -2.02
CA ARG A 31 -38.90 -10.53 -1.62
C ARG A 31 -38.15 -9.58 -2.58
N ALA A 32 -38.43 -9.68 -3.88
CA ALA A 32 -37.85 -8.76 -4.85
C ALA A 32 -38.38 -7.33 -4.70
N ALA A 33 -39.67 -7.17 -4.35
CA ALA A 33 -40.26 -5.85 -4.08
C ALA A 33 -39.70 -5.23 -2.78
N SER A 34 -39.52 -6.03 -1.73
CA SER A 34 -38.91 -5.53 -0.47
C SER A 34 -37.44 -5.16 -0.63
N MET A 35 -36.67 -5.91 -1.42
CA MET A 35 -35.27 -5.52 -1.73
C MET A 35 -35.18 -4.26 -2.58
N ARG A 36 -36.08 -4.08 -3.55
CA ARG A 36 -36.14 -2.83 -4.34
C ARG A 36 -36.57 -1.63 -3.49
N ALA A 37 -37.55 -1.82 -2.57
CA ALA A 37 -37.94 -0.78 -1.64
C ALA A 37 -36.80 -0.42 -0.64
N ALA A 38 -36.05 -1.41 -0.15
CA ALA A 38 -34.87 -1.17 0.69
C ALA A 38 -33.75 -0.44 -0.06
N LEU A 39 -33.50 -0.80 -1.33
CA LEU A 39 -32.49 -0.14 -2.18
C LEU A 39 -32.94 1.30 -2.58
N SER A 40 -34.24 1.55 -2.75
CA SER A 40 -34.73 2.90 -3.04
C SER A 40 -34.73 3.78 -1.78
N ALA A 41 -35.00 3.21 -0.61
CA ALA A 41 -34.86 3.91 0.68
C ALA A 41 -33.39 4.26 1.00
N ALA A 42 -32.45 3.40 0.64
CA ALA A 42 -31.00 3.67 0.79
C ALA A 42 -30.50 4.79 -0.16
N ARG A 43 -31.21 5.01 -1.29
CA ARG A 43 -30.88 6.12 -2.22
C ARG A 43 -31.48 7.47 -1.82
N ALA A 44 -32.39 7.49 -0.88
CA ALA A 44 -33.05 8.71 -0.44
C ALA A 44 -32.40 9.35 0.80
N HIS A 45 -31.09 9.12 1.04
CA HIS A 45 -30.37 10.00 1.95
C HIS A 45 -30.12 11.31 1.21
N PRO A 46 -30.86 12.37 1.52
CA PRO A 46 -30.44 13.69 1.08
C PRO A 46 -29.05 13.87 1.65
N PHE A 47 -28.07 14.14 0.79
CA PHE A 47 -26.76 14.57 1.26
C PHE A 47 -27.01 15.59 2.37
N PRO A 48 -26.49 15.38 3.59
CA PRO A 48 -26.71 16.34 4.66
C PRO A 48 -26.30 17.69 4.10
N ARG A 49 -27.22 18.67 4.18
CA ARG A 49 -26.88 20.03 3.78
C ARG A 49 -25.75 20.46 4.69
N LEU A 50 -24.52 20.39 4.17
CA LEU A 50 -23.33 20.80 4.89
C LEU A 50 -23.54 22.26 5.28
N LEU A 51 -23.68 22.52 6.56
CA LEU A 51 -23.71 23.89 7.09
C LEU A 51 -22.32 24.53 6.88
N ALA A 52 -22.28 25.84 6.86
CA ALA A 52 -21.01 26.58 6.76
C ALA A 52 -19.99 26.14 7.83
N GLY A 53 -20.49 25.72 9.02
CA GLY A 53 -19.67 25.16 10.08
C GLY A 53 -18.98 23.83 9.73
N ASP A 54 -19.66 22.99 8.94
CA ASP A 54 -19.08 21.70 8.53
C ASP A 54 -17.92 21.90 7.55
N TRP A 55 -18.03 22.89 6.67
CA TRP A 55 -16.93 23.29 5.78
C TRP A 55 -15.76 23.84 6.56
N LEU A 56 -15.99 24.64 7.59
CA LEU A 56 -14.94 25.15 8.47
C LEU A 56 -14.21 24.02 9.19
N THR A 57 -14.93 23.05 9.73
CA THR A 57 -14.30 21.91 10.41
C THR A 57 -13.52 21.01 9.45
N LEU A 58 -14.03 20.78 8.23
CA LEU A 58 -13.32 20.03 7.21
C LEU A 58 -12.03 20.73 6.78
N LEU A 59 -12.08 22.04 6.54
CA LEU A 59 -10.90 22.82 6.17
C LEU A 59 -9.88 22.87 7.31
N ALA A 60 -10.33 23.07 8.55
CA ALA A 60 -9.44 23.08 9.71
C ALA A 60 -8.79 21.71 9.94
N SER A 61 -9.53 20.61 9.80
CA SER A 61 -8.98 19.26 9.92
C SER A 61 -7.99 18.94 8.80
N LEU A 62 -8.31 19.33 7.55
CA LEU A 62 -7.41 19.15 6.42
C LEU A 62 -6.12 19.95 6.62
N LEU A 63 -6.22 21.21 7.04
CA LEU A 63 -5.07 22.05 7.33
C LEU A 63 -4.21 21.42 8.43
N LEU A 64 -4.82 20.95 9.52
CA LEU A 64 -4.11 20.29 10.60
C LEU A 64 -3.36 19.04 10.11
N VAL A 65 -4.02 18.20 9.32
CA VAL A 65 -3.39 16.99 8.73
C VAL A 65 -2.19 17.37 7.85
N VAL A 66 -2.33 18.38 7.01
CA VAL A 66 -1.23 18.85 6.14
C VAL A 66 -0.06 19.38 6.97
N LEU A 67 -0.33 20.16 8.01
CA LEU A 67 0.71 20.69 8.89
C LEU A 67 1.43 19.56 9.65
N LEU A 68 0.68 18.61 10.21
CA LEU A 68 1.26 17.44 10.87
C LEU A 68 2.06 16.59 9.88
N PHE A 69 1.56 16.39 8.68
CA PHE A 69 2.26 15.65 7.64
C PHE A 69 3.59 16.32 7.29
N GLN A 70 3.60 17.62 7.08
CA GLN A 70 4.84 18.37 6.81
C GLN A 70 5.81 18.31 7.99
N ALA A 71 5.31 18.49 9.22
CA ALA A 71 6.15 18.44 10.43
C ALA A 71 6.77 17.06 10.66
N LEU A 72 6.02 15.98 10.44
CA LEU A 72 6.47 14.61 10.66
C LEU A 72 7.30 14.06 9.48
N TRP A 73 7.03 14.53 8.27
CA TRP A 73 7.69 14.03 7.05
C TRP A 73 8.93 14.82 6.65
N GLN A 74 9.45 15.67 7.52
CA GLN A 74 10.73 16.31 7.28
C GLN A 74 11.84 15.24 7.30
N SER A 75 12.20 14.76 6.10
CA SER A 75 13.35 13.89 5.92
C SER A 75 14.59 14.68 6.30
N GLN A 76 15.20 14.30 7.41
CA GLN A 76 16.44 14.95 7.86
C GLN A 76 17.56 14.69 6.83
N GLY A 77 18.26 15.74 6.46
CA GLY A 77 19.45 15.62 5.64
C GLY A 77 20.49 14.73 6.34
N ALA A 78 21.15 13.92 5.56
CA ALA A 78 22.25 13.10 6.05
C ALA A 78 23.46 13.99 6.43
N SER A 79 24.14 13.68 7.51
CA SER A 79 25.34 14.39 7.95
C SER A 79 26.56 13.48 8.00
N LYS A 80 26.35 12.19 8.20
CA LYS A 80 27.42 11.20 8.30
C LYS A 80 27.12 10.01 7.41
N LEU A 81 28.19 9.42 6.87
CA LEU A 81 28.18 8.18 6.15
C LEU A 81 28.84 7.12 7.02
N ARG A 82 28.13 6.01 7.27
CA ARG A 82 28.70 4.80 7.84
C ARG A 82 28.91 3.81 6.71
N ILE A 83 30.14 3.36 6.56
CA ILE A 83 30.53 2.32 5.62
C ILE A 83 30.74 1.03 6.40
N ARG A 84 30.09 -0.03 5.98
CA ARG A 84 30.30 -1.36 6.55
C ARG A 84 30.83 -2.29 5.47
N GLN A 85 31.71 -3.17 5.89
CA GLN A 85 32.24 -4.27 5.06
C GLN A 85 31.95 -5.58 5.79
N GLY A 86 31.05 -6.37 5.23
CA GLY A 86 30.46 -7.50 5.94
C GLY A 86 29.77 -7.04 7.21
N ASP A 87 30.10 -7.65 8.34
CA ASP A 87 29.52 -7.34 9.65
C ASP A 87 30.27 -6.21 10.41
N THR A 88 31.40 -5.75 9.88
CA THR A 88 32.24 -4.74 10.55
C THR A 88 32.00 -3.34 10.01
N VAL A 89 32.08 -2.34 10.91
CA VAL A 89 32.07 -0.94 10.52
C VAL A 89 33.50 -0.58 10.06
N TYR A 90 33.64 -0.33 8.76
CA TYR A 90 34.93 0.07 8.20
C TYR A 90 35.28 1.52 8.56
N ALA A 91 34.34 2.45 8.37
CA ALA A 91 34.56 3.87 8.68
C ALA A 91 33.23 4.60 8.86
N THR A 92 33.26 5.69 9.65
CA THR A 92 32.18 6.67 9.71
C THR A 92 32.78 8.03 9.32
N LEU A 93 32.29 8.60 8.23
CA LEU A 93 32.81 9.82 7.62
C LEU A 93 31.75 10.92 7.61
N SER A 94 32.19 12.20 7.64
CA SER A 94 31.31 13.33 7.36
C SER A 94 31.01 13.43 5.87
N LEU A 95 29.78 13.82 5.54
CA LEU A 95 29.36 14.04 4.16
C LEU A 95 29.68 15.46 3.63
N ASP A 96 30.22 16.34 4.47
CA ASP A 96 30.44 17.76 4.13
C ASP A 96 31.55 17.94 3.10
N GLN A 97 32.51 17.02 3.06
CA GLN A 97 33.67 17.12 2.19
C GLN A 97 33.55 16.21 0.98
N LYS A 98 33.88 16.73 -0.18
CA LYS A 98 33.99 15.93 -1.39
C LYS A 98 35.16 14.98 -1.29
N ARG A 99 34.90 13.67 -1.42
CA ARG A 99 35.91 12.61 -1.36
C ARG A 99 35.55 11.46 -2.28
N THR A 100 36.59 10.84 -2.84
CA THR A 100 36.47 9.54 -3.50
C THR A 100 37.17 8.51 -2.62
N LEU A 101 36.53 7.39 -2.38
CA LEU A 101 37.00 6.30 -1.57
C LEU A 101 37.10 5.04 -2.42
N HIS A 102 38.21 4.32 -2.28
CA HIS A 102 38.45 3.05 -2.93
C HIS A 102 38.46 1.96 -1.86
N LEU A 103 37.57 1.01 -1.97
CA LEU A 103 37.38 -0.09 -1.03
C LEU A 103 37.56 -1.44 -1.75
N HIS A 104 38.42 -2.28 -1.23
CA HIS A 104 38.58 -3.62 -1.73
C HIS A 104 37.64 -4.58 -1.00
N GLY A 105 36.81 -5.25 -1.77
CA GLY A 105 35.93 -6.33 -1.29
C GLY A 105 36.30 -7.67 -1.93
N PRO A 106 35.52 -8.73 -1.65
CA PRO A 106 35.80 -10.08 -2.16
C PRO A 106 35.90 -10.21 -3.68
N GLN A 107 35.17 -9.36 -4.42
CA GLN A 107 35.12 -9.39 -5.88
C GLN A 107 36.02 -8.35 -6.55
N GLY A 108 36.63 -7.47 -5.78
CA GLY A 108 37.53 -6.45 -6.29
C GLY A 108 37.22 -5.06 -5.72
N GLU A 109 37.72 -4.05 -6.41
CA GLU A 109 37.66 -2.66 -5.97
C GLU A 109 36.30 -2.03 -6.25
N THR A 110 35.78 -1.34 -5.23
CA THR A 110 34.57 -0.51 -5.31
C THR A 110 34.91 0.95 -5.09
N GLU A 111 34.49 1.80 -5.97
CA GLU A 111 34.68 3.26 -5.89
C GLU A 111 33.40 3.95 -5.40
N ILE A 112 33.55 4.75 -4.34
CA ILE A 112 32.47 5.48 -3.69
C ILE A 112 32.80 6.97 -3.74
N VAL A 113 31.83 7.77 -4.14
CA VAL A 113 31.97 9.23 -4.21
C VAL A 113 31.04 9.88 -3.21
N ILE A 114 31.61 10.75 -2.36
CA ILE A 114 30.92 11.66 -1.48
C ILE A 114 30.98 13.06 -2.11
N ASP A 115 29.84 13.74 -2.19
CA ASP A 115 29.75 15.08 -2.77
C ASP A 115 28.68 15.90 -2.05
N HIS A 116 29.08 16.84 -1.22
CA HIS A 116 28.21 17.83 -0.55
C HIS A 116 26.91 17.25 0.02
N GLY A 117 27.02 16.39 1.02
CA GLY A 117 25.86 15.81 1.71
C GLY A 117 25.18 14.62 1.04
N ARG A 118 25.75 14.11 -0.05
CA ARG A 118 25.26 12.96 -0.80
C ARG A 118 26.38 11.96 -1.10
N VAL A 119 26.02 10.68 -1.27
CA VAL A 119 26.96 9.62 -1.58
C VAL A 119 26.37 8.67 -2.62
N ARG A 120 27.24 8.08 -3.44
CA ARG A 120 26.87 7.01 -4.36
C ARG A 120 28.00 6.02 -4.58
N PHE A 121 27.67 4.84 -5.01
CA PHE A 121 28.63 3.96 -5.67
C PHE A 121 28.90 4.51 -7.08
N LEU A 122 30.17 4.79 -7.38
CA LEU A 122 30.56 5.23 -8.71
C LEU A 122 30.86 4.01 -9.59
N ARG A 123 31.60 3.04 -9.04
CA ARG A 123 31.96 1.80 -9.71
C ARG A 123 31.98 0.64 -8.73
N ALA A 124 31.54 -0.51 -9.17
CA ALA A 124 31.60 -1.75 -8.41
C ALA A 124 31.93 -2.92 -9.34
N PRO A 125 32.65 -3.97 -8.86
CA PRO A 125 33.06 -5.09 -9.68
C PRO A 125 31.90 -6.09 -9.99
N CYS A 126 30.72 -5.87 -9.46
CA CYS A 126 29.58 -6.76 -9.63
C CYS A 126 28.96 -6.62 -11.03
N ASN A 127 28.56 -7.74 -11.65
CA ASN A 127 27.98 -7.76 -13.00
C ASN A 127 26.64 -7.03 -13.10
N SER A 128 25.80 -7.11 -12.06
CA SER A 128 24.44 -6.53 -12.07
C SER A 128 24.41 -5.03 -11.88
N GLN A 129 25.46 -4.41 -11.34
CA GLN A 129 25.60 -2.96 -11.10
C GLN A 129 24.44 -2.29 -10.35
N TYR A 130 23.60 -3.06 -9.62
CA TYR A 130 22.44 -2.51 -8.90
C TYR A 130 22.83 -1.41 -7.90
N CYS A 131 23.95 -1.59 -7.19
CA CYS A 131 24.46 -0.59 -6.26
C CYS A 131 24.82 0.73 -6.95
N VAL A 132 25.35 0.70 -8.16
CA VAL A 132 25.68 1.88 -8.97
C VAL A 132 24.40 2.51 -9.53
N HIS A 133 23.45 1.71 -10.01
CA HIS A 133 22.17 2.18 -10.54
C HIS A 133 21.26 2.79 -9.47
N GLN A 134 21.46 2.51 -8.20
CA GLN A 134 20.73 3.13 -7.10
C GLN A 134 20.94 4.65 -7.04
N GLY A 135 22.05 5.14 -7.59
CA GLY A 135 22.32 6.56 -7.69
C GLY A 135 22.67 7.25 -6.38
N TRP A 136 22.31 8.53 -6.27
CA TRP A 136 22.66 9.35 -5.14
C TRP A 136 21.74 9.11 -3.92
N LEU A 137 22.37 8.82 -2.78
CA LEU A 137 21.75 8.81 -1.47
C LEU A 137 21.90 10.20 -0.83
N THR A 138 20.82 10.76 -0.32
CA THR A 138 20.77 12.13 0.20
C THR A 138 20.13 12.29 1.57
N ARG A 139 19.30 11.30 1.97
CA ARG A 139 18.49 11.37 3.20
C ARG A 139 19.04 10.45 4.27
N ALA A 140 18.97 10.89 5.52
CA ALA A 140 19.26 10.03 6.65
C ALA A 140 18.37 8.78 6.66
N GLY A 141 18.94 7.63 7.00
CA GLY A 141 18.25 6.33 6.98
C GLY A 141 18.28 5.64 5.62
N GLN A 142 18.77 6.28 4.55
CA GLN A 142 18.97 5.58 3.29
C GLN A 142 20.16 4.65 3.37
N VAL A 143 20.02 3.48 2.77
CA VAL A 143 21.06 2.45 2.71
C VAL A 143 21.22 1.98 1.27
N ALA A 144 22.47 1.85 0.83
CA ALA A 144 22.84 1.18 -0.42
C ALA A 144 23.77 0.01 -0.12
N ILE A 145 23.48 -1.14 -0.70
CA ILE A 145 24.24 -2.37 -0.43
C ILE A 145 24.74 -2.97 -1.73
N CYS A 146 26.02 -3.25 -1.76
CA CYS A 146 26.66 -4.08 -2.79
C CYS A 146 26.90 -5.47 -2.21
N LEU A 147 25.90 -6.36 -2.33
CA LEU A 147 25.96 -7.72 -1.76
C LEU A 147 27.17 -8.53 -2.25
N PRO A 148 27.47 -8.57 -3.56
CA PRO A 148 28.59 -9.37 -4.04
C PRO A 148 29.94 -8.93 -3.47
N ASN A 149 30.09 -7.63 -3.20
CA ASN A 149 31.33 -7.07 -2.64
C ASN A 149 31.24 -6.81 -1.13
N GLN A 150 30.12 -7.18 -0.48
CA GLN A 150 29.86 -7.07 0.96
C GLN A 150 30.06 -5.66 1.52
N ILE A 151 29.80 -4.63 0.70
CA ILE A 151 29.91 -3.23 1.10
C ILE A 151 28.52 -2.63 1.24
N SER A 152 28.27 -1.98 2.37
CA SER A 152 27.04 -1.22 2.59
C SER A 152 27.34 0.22 3.01
N LEU A 153 26.58 1.14 2.45
CA LEU A 153 26.61 2.57 2.74
C LEU A 153 25.33 2.92 3.48
N GLU A 154 25.43 3.48 4.66
CA GLU A 154 24.31 3.90 5.49
C GLU A 154 24.46 5.39 5.81
N LEU A 155 23.43 6.17 5.48
CA LEU A 155 23.41 7.59 5.79
C LEU A 155 22.79 7.85 7.16
N LEU A 156 23.53 8.53 8.02
CA LEU A 156 23.12 8.89 9.36
C LEU A 156 22.74 10.37 9.43
N GLY A 157 21.63 10.67 10.11
CA GLY A 157 21.17 12.03 10.41
C GLY A 157 21.93 12.62 11.60
N LYS A 158 21.74 13.93 11.83
CA LYS A 158 22.27 14.63 13.02
C LYS A 158 21.64 14.11 14.31
N ARG A 159 20.40 13.68 14.30
CA ARG A 159 19.75 12.99 15.42
C ARG A 159 19.97 11.48 15.25
N LYS A 160 20.37 10.81 16.33
CA LYS A 160 20.29 9.36 16.41
C LYS A 160 18.82 9.00 16.15
N SER A 161 18.53 8.39 15.00
CA SER A 161 17.33 7.58 14.87
C SER A 161 17.40 6.56 15.99
N TYR A 162 16.40 6.51 16.84
CA TYR A 162 16.34 5.53 17.93
C TYR A 162 16.41 4.14 17.30
N ASP A 163 17.56 3.51 17.41
CA ASP A 163 17.64 2.06 17.35
C ASP A 163 17.07 1.52 18.68
N SER A 164 15.76 1.71 18.84
CA SER A 164 15.04 1.01 19.86
C SER A 164 14.83 -0.39 19.35
N LEU A 165 15.41 -1.30 20.01
CA LEU A 165 15.05 -2.71 20.20
C LEU A 165 16.32 -3.58 20.12
N ASN A 166 17.23 -3.34 21.07
CA ASN A 166 18.04 -4.43 21.56
C ASN A 166 17.23 -5.14 22.64
N TYR A 167 16.70 -6.30 22.29
CA TYR A 167 16.33 -7.34 23.23
C TYR A 167 17.55 -8.24 23.45
#